data_1d0d0bfc9ea2e99a4abdca6bf7a91821
#
_entry.id   1d0d0bfc9ea2e99a4abdca6bf7a91821
#
_cell.length_a   1.000
_cell.length_b   1.000
_cell.length_c   1.000
_cell.angle_alpha   90.00
_cell.angle_beta   90.00
_cell.angle_gamma   90.00
#
_symmetry.space_group_name_H-M   'P 1'
#
loop_
_entity.id
_entity.type
_entity.pdbx_description
1 polymer ?
#
loop_
_entity_poly.entity_id
_entity_poly.type
_entity_poly.pdbx_seq_one_letter_code
_entity_poly.pdbx_strand_id
1 'polypeptide(L)'
;MEESYNSIVEFRIIPECFEKISEDSKVWLAVAISNILISDKQLAPEEKVYFKDAVMMVENEDLQKQLLEAMKNREILEMGDLTDDREFAGHFFFFLGMLIAADGKIKNSEVKMLSKICGKLGLPPDSSRRVMSWFSELIKLNNDRNKIIEELKEIKPVFYKNNKVNSN
;
A
#
# COMPACT_ATOMS: atom_id res chain seq x y z
N MET A 1 -14.64 -18.61 7.31
CA MET A 1 -13.60 -17.81 6.62
C MET A 1 -14.24 -16.48 6.25
N GLU A 2 -14.08 -15.49 7.11
CA GLU A 2 -14.45 -14.12 6.75
C GLU A 2 -13.34 -13.62 5.82
N GLU A 3 -13.58 -13.70 4.51
CA GLU A 3 -12.83 -12.91 3.57
C GLU A 3 -13.10 -11.44 3.88
N SER A 4 -12.13 -10.79 4.47
CA SER A 4 -12.13 -9.36 4.70
C SER A 4 -12.18 -8.66 3.35
N TYR A 5 -13.35 -8.28 2.89
CA TYR A 5 -13.57 -7.36 1.76
C TYR A 5 -13.11 -5.93 2.11
N ASN A 6 -11.93 -5.79 2.70
CA ASN A 6 -11.47 -4.52 3.24
C ASN A 6 -10.81 -3.58 2.23
N SER A 7 -10.66 -3.98 0.99
CA SER A 7 -9.98 -3.16 0.00
C SER A 7 -10.87 -2.87 -1.21
N ILE A 8 -11.37 -1.65 -1.33
CA ILE A 8 -12.02 -1.17 -2.56
C ILE A 8 -11.00 -1.01 -3.69
N VAL A 9 -9.75 -0.78 -3.39
CA VAL A 9 -8.70 -0.51 -4.35
C VAL A 9 -7.44 -1.25 -3.94
N GLU A 10 -7.15 -2.35 -4.62
CA GLU A 10 -5.83 -2.97 -4.54
C GLU A 10 -4.87 -2.11 -5.37
N PHE A 11 -4.06 -1.30 -4.70
CA PHE A 11 -2.91 -0.68 -5.35
C PHE A 11 -1.79 -1.70 -5.42
N ARG A 12 -1.84 -2.53 -6.42
CA ARG A 12 -0.66 -3.30 -6.80
C ARG A 12 0.19 -2.41 -7.68
N ILE A 13 1.49 -2.47 -7.52
CA ILE A 13 2.37 -2.02 -8.59
C ILE A 13 1.95 -2.85 -9.80
N ILE A 14 1.53 -2.18 -10.86
CA ILE A 14 1.04 -2.83 -12.07
C ILE A 14 2.11 -3.83 -12.50
N PRO A 15 1.79 -5.14 -12.67
CA PRO A 15 2.79 -6.15 -13.04
C PRO A 15 3.67 -5.74 -14.22
N GLU A 16 3.09 -5.00 -15.16
CA GLU A 16 3.78 -4.42 -16.32
C GLU A 16 4.88 -3.41 -15.94
N CYS A 17 4.77 -2.73 -14.79
CA CYS A 17 5.86 -1.89 -14.28
C CYS A 17 7.04 -2.74 -13.84
N PHE A 18 6.80 -3.85 -13.14
CA PHE A 18 7.87 -4.72 -12.65
C PHE A 18 8.67 -5.37 -13.79
N GLU A 19 8.02 -5.71 -14.89
CA GLU A 19 8.70 -6.28 -16.06
C GLU A 19 9.59 -5.26 -16.79
N LYS A 20 9.31 -3.96 -16.62
CA LYS A 20 9.97 -2.87 -17.35
C LYS A 20 11.05 -2.15 -16.56
N ILE A 21 11.02 -2.25 -15.22
CA ILE A 21 11.97 -1.54 -14.36
C ILE A 21 13.30 -2.27 -14.27
N SER A 22 14.37 -1.49 -14.10
CA SER A 22 15.73 -1.99 -13.92
C SER A 22 15.88 -2.75 -12.59
N GLU A 23 16.93 -3.57 -12.49
CA GLU A 23 17.28 -4.24 -11.23
C GLU A 23 17.59 -3.21 -10.13
N ASP A 24 18.24 -2.10 -10.46
CA ASP A 24 18.52 -1.03 -9.50
C ASP A 24 17.25 -0.40 -8.94
N SER A 25 16.22 -0.22 -9.77
CA SER A 25 14.91 0.24 -9.32
C SER A 25 14.17 -0.78 -8.45
N LYS A 26 14.28 -2.08 -8.75
CA LYS A 26 13.75 -3.16 -7.90
C LYS A 26 14.43 -3.17 -6.54
N VAL A 27 15.74 -3.07 -6.51
CA VAL A 27 16.53 -2.98 -5.27
C VAL A 27 16.12 -1.75 -4.47
N TRP A 28 16.03 -0.60 -5.11
CA TRP A 28 15.59 0.64 -4.49
C TRP A 28 14.21 0.48 -3.82
N LEU A 29 13.27 -0.08 -4.57
CA LEU A 29 11.90 -0.30 -4.09
C LEU A 29 11.86 -1.31 -2.93
N ALA A 30 12.62 -2.40 -3.00
CA ALA A 30 12.70 -3.40 -1.93
C ALA A 30 13.26 -2.78 -0.62
N VAL A 31 14.26 -1.92 -0.72
CA VAL A 31 14.80 -1.18 0.43
C VAL A 31 13.76 -0.19 0.97
N ALA A 32 13.05 0.53 0.10
CA ALA A 32 11.99 1.47 0.51
C ALA A 32 10.85 0.76 1.27
N ILE A 33 10.36 -0.36 0.73
CA ILE A 33 9.33 -1.20 1.38
C ILE A 33 9.83 -1.66 2.75
N SER A 34 11.03 -2.22 2.82
CA SER A 34 11.62 -2.72 4.06
C SER A 34 11.74 -1.61 5.12
N ASN A 35 12.20 -0.43 4.74
CA ASN A 35 12.36 0.69 5.64
C ASN A 35 11.01 1.19 6.21
N ILE A 36 9.95 1.22 5.40
CA ILE A 36 8.60 1.54 5.87
C ILE A 36 8.15 0.52 6.91
N LEU A 37 8.24 -0.76 6.60
CA LEU A 37 7.80 -1.83 7.48
C LEU A 37 8.64 -1.91 8.78
N ILE A 38 9.94 -1.66 8.70
CA ILE A 38 10.85 -1.61 9.87
C ILE A 38 10.54 -0.39 10.75
N SER A 39 10.10 0.72 10.16
CA SER A 39 9.79 1.94 10.91
C SER A 39 8.59 1.77 11.84
N ASP A 40 7.74 0.80 11.59
CA ASP A 40 6.71 0.36 12.52
C ASP A 40 7.28 -0.64 13.54
N LYS A 41 6.90 -0.48 14.79
CA LYS A 41 7.33 -1.38 15.88
C LYS A 41 6.65 -2.75 15.84
N GLN A 42 5.53 -2.87 15.14
CA GLN A 42 4.73 -4.08 15.03
C GLN A 42 4.42 -4.35 13.56
N LEU A 43 5.01 -5.43 13.03
CA LEU A 43 4.71 -5.91 11.71
C LEU A 43 3.41 -6.72 11.74
N ALA A 44 2.36 -6.21 11.13
CA ALA A 44 1.10 -6.93 10.98
C ALA A 44 1.27 -8.15 10.05
N PRO A 45 0.45 -9.23 10.22
CA PRO A 45 0.53 -10.41 9.35
C PRO A 45 0.39 -10.07 7.86
N GLU A 46 -0.47 -9.11 7.53
CA GLU A 46 -0.71 -8.63 6.16
C GLU A 46 0.54 -7.97 5.57
N GLU A 47 1.32 -7.27 6.38
CA GLU A 47 2.55 -6.58 5.97
C GLU A 47 3.69 -7.55 5.67
N LYS A 48 3.69 -8.74 6.28
CA LYS A 48 4.69 -9.80 6.01
C LYS A 48 4.68 -10.26 4.55
N VAL A 49 3.52 -10.24 3.91
CA VAL A 49 3.40 -10.61 2.50
C VAL A 49 4.16 -9.60 1.63
N TYR A 50 3.98 -8.30 1.89
CA TYR A 50 4.69 -7.25 1.15
C TYR A 50 6.20 -7.31 1.34
N PHE A 51 6.66 -7.63 2.57
CA PHE A 51 8.08 -7.81 2.82
C PHE A 51 8.65 -9.02 2.06
N LYS A 52 7.94 -10.15 2.08
CA LYS A 52 8.34 -11.33 1.31
C LYS A 52 8.44 -11.03 -0.18
N ASP A 53 7.44 -10.35 -0.74
CA ASP A 53 7.43 -9.97 -2.14
C ASP A 53 8.59 -9.02 -2.47
N ALA A 54 8.90 -8.07 -1.57
CA ALA A 54 10.05 -7.17 -1.73
C ALA A 54 11.37 -7.93 -1.78
N VAL A 55 11.58 -8.92 -0.90
CA VAL A 55 12.79 -9.76 -0.91
C VAL A 55 12.89 -10.57 -2.20
N MET A 56 11.76 -11.18 -2.63
CA MET A 56 11.74 -12.02 -3.85
C MET A 56 11.94 -11.23 -5.14
N MET A 57 11.65 -9.93 -5.13
CA MET A 57 11.82 -9.05 -6.29
C MET A 57 13.30 -8.84 -6.65
N VAL A 58 14.19 -8.96 -5.69
CA VAL A 58 15.64 -8.74 -5.84
C VAL A 58 16.32 -10.04 -6.24
N GLU A 59 17.09 -10.03 -7.33
CA GLU A 59 17.80 -11.21 -7.81
C GLU A 59 19.08 -11.51 -6.99
N ASN A 60 19.68 -10.49 -6.38
CA ASN A 60 20.92 -10.62 -5.62
C ASN A 60 20.68 -11.27 -4.25
N GLU A 61 21.17 -12.49 -4.06
CA GLU A 61 21.02 -13.28 -2.82
C GLU A 61 21.65 -12.60 -1.59
N ASP A 62 22.75 -11.89 -1.75
CA ASP A 62 23.41 -11.22 -0.62
C ASP A 62 22.58 -10.03 -0.15
N LEU A 63 21.94 -9.33 -1.06
CA LEU A 63 21.01 -8.25 -0.72
C LEU A 63 19.71 -8.81 -0.11
N GLN A 64 19.21 -9.94 -0.60
CA GLN A 64 18.08 -10.62 0.06
C GLN A 64 18.39 -10.93 1.52
N LYS A 65 19.61 -11.45 1.81
CA LYS A 65 20.06 -11.71 3.19
C LYS A 65 20.15 -10.43 4.01
N GLN A 66 20.68 -9.34 3.43
CA GLN A 66 20.73 -8.03 4.10
C GLN A 66 19.33 -7.50 4.46
N LEU A 67 18.36 -7.62 3.56
CA LEU A 67 16.95 -7.24 3.82
C LEU A 67 16.35 -8.06 4.97
N LEU A 68 16.58 -9.37 4.98
CA LEU A 68 16.11 -10.25 6.04
C LEU A 68 16.76 -9.94 7.40
N GLU A 69 18.05 -9.67 7.43
CA GLU A 69 18.78 -9.28 8.65
C GLU A 69 18.32 -7.93 9.17
N ALA A 70 18.16 -6.94 8.28
CA ALA A 70 17.65 -5.63 8.63
C ALA A 70 16.25 -5.71 9.25
N MET A 71 15.35 -6.51 8.69
CA MET A 71 14.03 -6.75 9.26
C MET A 71 14.09 -7.41 10.63
N LYS A 72 14.94 -8.43 10.80
CA LYS A 72 15.13 -9.14 12.06
C LYS A 72 15.69 -8.23 13.15
N ASN A 73 16.66 -7.41 12.81
CA ASN A 73 17.33 -6.51 13.73
C ASN A 73 16.62 -5.15 13.86
N ARG A 74 15.58 -4.89 13.07
CA ARG A 74 14.87 -3.61 12.97
C ARG A 74 15.79 -2.43 12.64
N GLU A 75 16.69 -2.68 11.73
CA GLU A 75 17.69 -1.71 11.27
C GLU A 75 17.26 -1.08 9.97
N ILE A 76 17.18 0.26 9.95
CA ILE A 76 16.87 1.02 8.74
C ILE A 76 18.05 0.94 7.79
N LEU A 77 17.80 0.50 6.57
CA LEU A 77 18.80 0.42 5.52
C LEU A 77 19.09 1.77 4.89
N GLU A 78 20.34 2.01 4.58
CA GLU A 78 20.73 3.18 3.80
C GLU A 78 20.11 3.12 2.40
N MET A 79 19.69 4.27 1.89
CA MET A 79 18.94 4.38 0.65
C MET A 79 19.44 5.55 -0.18
N GLY A 80 19.84 5.28 -1.41
CA GLY A 80 20.20 6.29 -2.41
C GLY A 80 18.98 6.95 -3.06
N ASP A 81 19.24 7.87 -3.97
CA ASP A 81 18.21 8.50 -4.78
C ASP A 81 17.76 7.54 -5.89
N LEU A 82 16.48 7.57 -6.27
CA LEU A 82 15.99 6.84 -7.44
C LEU A 82 16.46 7.59 -8.71
N THR A 83 17.37 7.00 -9.45
CA THR A 83 17.92 7.58 -10.68
C THR A 83 17.31 7.00 -11.94
N ASP A 84 16.95 5.72 -11.91
CA ASP A 84 16.36 4.99 -13.02
C ASP A 84 14.83 5.02 -12.97
N ASP A 85 14.20 4.68 -14.09
CA ASP A 85 12.75 4.47 -14.21
C ASP A 85 11.91 5.59 -13.60
N ARG A 86 12.34 6.84 -13.82
CA ARG A 86 11.75 8.05 -13.24
C ARG A 86 10.26 8.22 -13.56
N GLU A 87 9.80 7.69 -14.67
CA GLU A 87 8.40 7.68 -15.09
C GLU A 87 7.49 6.92 -14.11
N PHE A 88 8.05 5.96 -13.34
CA PHE A 88 7.32 5.18 -12.34
C PHE A 88 7.40 5.75 -10.91
N ALA A 89 8.15 6.82 -10.68
CA ALA A 89 8.35 7.38 -9.34
C ALA A 89 7.03 7.68 -8.61
N GLY A 90 6.03 8.22 -9.30
CA GLY A 90 4.70 8.47 -8.75
C GLY A 90 3.97 7.19 -8.37
N HIS A 91 4.06 6.14 -9.19
CA HIS A 91 3.46 4.83 -8.90
C HIS A 91 4.11 4.17 -7.69
N PHE A 92 5.44 4.22 -7.58
CA PHE A 92 6.17 3.72 -6.41
C PHE A 92 5.73 4.46 -5.15
N PHE A 93 5.58 5.77 -5.23
CA PHE A 93 5.20 6.57 -4.08
C PHE A 93 3.78 6.28 -3.60
N PHE A 94 2.81 6.13 -4.50
CA PHE A 94 1.47 5.70 -4.14
C PHE A 94 1.45 4.28 -3.57
N PHE A 95 2.21 3.37 -4.13
CA PHE A 95 2.32 2.01 -3.59
C PHE A 95 2.87 2.01 -2.15
N LEU A 96 3.92 2.79 -1.88
CA LEU A 96 4.48 2.93 -0.54
C LEU A 96 3.49 3.58 0.44
N GLY A 97 2.70 4.54 -0.03
CA GLY A 97 1.59 5.11 0.73
C GLY A 97 0.51 4.08 1.06
N MET A 98 0.20 3.19 0.11
CA MET A 98 -0.75 2.09 0.34
C MET A 98 -0.28 1.13 1.43
N LEU A 99 1.01 0.80 1.49
CA LEU A 99 1.56 -0.04 2.56
C LEU A 99 1.26 0.55 3.94
N ILE A 100 1.42 1.87 4.09
CA ILE A 100 1.15 2.58 5.35
C ILE A 100 -0.34 2.54 5.70
N ALA A 101 -1.21 2.61 4.70
CA ALA A 101 -2.65 2.66 4.88
C ALA A 101 -3.32 1.26 4.95
N ALA A 102 -2.57 0.18 4.70
CA ALA A 102 -3.12 -1.17 4.47
C ALA A 102 -3.92 -1.73 5.65
N ASP A 103 -3.52 -1.44 6.88
CA ASP A 103 -4.23 -1.86 8.10
C ASP A 103 -5.34 -0.87 8.56
N GLY A 104 -5.59 0.18 7.78
CA GLY A 104 -6.56 1.24 8.10
C GLY A 104 -6.09 2.22 9.18
N LYS A 105 -4.81 2.16 9.57
CA LYS A 105 -4.20 3.05 10.56
C LYS A 105 -2.93 3.67 10.01
N ILE A 106 -2.86 5.00 10.02
CA ILE A 106 -1.69 5.73 9.57
C ILE A 106 -0.86 6.12 10.79
N LYS A 107 0.35 5.59 10.89
CA LYS A 107 1.27 5.82 12.02
C LYS A 107 2.28 6.92 11.70
N ASN A 108 2.58 7.77 12.67
CA ASN A 108 3.51 8.89 12.47
C ASN A 108 4.93 8.46 12.08
N SER A 109 5.40 7.30 12.56
CA SER A 109 6.71 6.75 12.21
C SER A 109 6.82 6.42 10.73
N GLU A 110 5.78 5.80 10.18
CA GLU A 110 5.69 5.44 8.76
C GLU A 110 5.56 6.68 7.87
N VAL A 111 4.76 7.67 8.28
CA VAL A 111 4.64 8.95 7.56
C VAL A 111 5.97 9.70 7.52
N LYS A 112 6.73 9.70 8.62
CA LYS A 112 8.08 10.27 8.65
C LYS A 112 9.03 9.53 7.71
N MET A 113 8.95 8.20 7.66
CA MET A 113 9.73 7.40 6.73
C MET A 113 9.35 7.70 5.28
N LEU A 114 8.05 7.76 4.98
CA LEU A 114 7.56 8.12 3.64
C LEU A 114 8.04 9.51 3.21
N SER A 115 8.11 10.47 4.14
CA SER A 115 8.64 11.81 3.84
C SER A 115 10.12 11.79 3.48
N LYS A 116 10.93 10.94 4.13
CA LYS A 116 12.34 10.74 3.74
C LYS A 116 12.45 10.10 2.35
N ILE A 117 11.63 9.08 2.09
CA ILE A 117 11.59 8.40 0.79
C ILE A 117 11.14 9.36 -0.32
N CYS A 118 10.20 10.27 -0.02
CA CYS A 118 9.78 11.33 -0.94
C CYS A 118 10.98 12.15 -1.46
N GLY A 119 11.90 12.53 -0.57
CA GLY A 119 13.15 13.21 -0.95
C GLY A 119 14.04 12.35 -1.84
N LYS A 120 14.14 11.04 -1.55
CA LYS A 120 14.90 10.07 -2.35
C LYS A 120 14.29 9.77 -3.72
N LEU A 121 12.99 9.97 -3.85
CA LEU A 121 12.27 9.95 -5.13
C LEU A 121 12.45 11.26 -5.93
N GLY A 122 13.00 12.30 -5.31
CA GLY A 122 13.10 13.63 -5.93
C GLY A 122 11.75 14.30 -6.17
N LEU A 123 10.75 13.96 -5.35
CA LEU A 123 9.41 14.55 -5.41
C LEU A 123 9.35 15.82 -4.53
N PRO A 124 8.42 16.76 -4.83
CA PRO A 124 8.21 17.94 -3.99
C PRO A 124 7.93 17.56 -2.52
N PRO A 125 8.44 18.33 -1.54
CA PRO A 125 8.33 17.98 -0.11
C PRO A 125 6.90 17.79 0.41
N ASP A 126 5.91 18.44 -0.19
CA ASP A 126 4.50 18.32 0.17
C ASP A 126 3.81 17.07 -0.39
N SER A 127 4.47 16.32 -1.26
CA SER A 127 3.90 15.12 -1.90
C SER A 127 3.51 14.04 -0.89
N SER A 128 4.31 13.83 0.17
CA SER A 128 3.98 12.86 1.22
C SER A 128 2.69 13.20 1.95
N ARG A 129 2.48 14.47 2.27
CA ARG A 129 1.24 14.95 2.90
C ARG A 129 0.05 14.76 1.98
N ARG A 130 0.19 15.08 0.70
CA ARG A 130 -0.88 14.94 -0.30
C ARG A 130 -1.29 13.48 -0.47
N VAL A 131 -0.33 12.57 -0.60
CA VAL A 131 -0.58 11.14 -0.73
C VAL A 131 -1.23 10.59 0.56
N MET A 132 -0.74 10.94 1.74
CA MET A 132 -1.33 10.47 2.99
C MET A 132 -2.72 11.04 3.24
N SER A 133 -3.00 12.28 2.84
CA SER A 133 -4.35 12.87 2.88
C SER A 133 -5.30 12.07 2.00
N TRP A 134 -4.89 11.71 0.80
CA TRP A 134 -5.69 10.90 -0.11
C TRP A 134 -6.01 9.52 0.48
N PHE A 135 -5.04 8.83 1.08
CA PHE A 135 -5.27 7.55 1.76
C PHE A 135 -6.15 7.69 3.00
N SER A 136 -6.05 8.78 3.74
CA SER A 136 -6.94 9.05 4.88
C SER A 136 -8.40 9.18 4.43
N GLU A 137 -8.67 9.85 3.32
CA GLU A 137 -10.01 9.93 2.74
C GLU A 137 -10.50 8.56 2.24
N LEU A 138 -9.63 7.76 1.64
CA LEU A 138 -9.97 6.40 1.19
C LEU A 138 -10.36 5.50 2.38
N ILE A 139 -9.60 5.54 3.48
CA ILE A 139 -9.92 4.81 4.72
C ILE A 139 -11.29 5.23 5.24
N LYS A 140 -11.57 6.53 5.26
CA LYS A 140 -12.87 7.06 5.69
C LYS A 140 -14.01 6.54 4.82
N LEU A 141 -13.86 6.60 3.50
CA LEU A 141 -14.85 6.07 2.55
C LEU A 141 -15.09 4.57 2.74
N ASN A 142 -14.03 3.79 2.99
CA ASN A 142 -14.16 2.36 3.29
C ASN A 142 -14.95 2.12 4.57
N ASN A 143 -14.69 2.89 5.62
CA ASN A 143 -15.41 2.79 6.88
C ASN A 143 -16.89 3.16 6.71
N ASP A 144 -17.19 4.21 5.95
CA ASP A 144 -18.56 4.62 5.66
C ASP A 144 -19.30 3.55 4.83
N ARG A 145 -18.63 2.97 3.82
CA ARG A 145 -19.17 1.82 3.08
C ARG A 145 -19.52 0.66 4.00
N ASN A 146 -18.63 0.29 4.92
CA ASN A 146 -18.86 -0.82 5.83
C ASN A 146 -20.05 -0.57 6.75
N LYS A 147 -20.22 0.67 7.24
CA LYS A 147 -21.40 1.06 8.01
C LYS A 147 -22.69 0.88 7.20
N ILE A 148 -22.70 1.35 5.95
CA ILE A 148 -23.87 1.20 5.06
C ILE A 148 -24.19 -0.29 4.84
N ILE A 149 -23.18 -1.13 4.64
CA ILE A 149 -23.37 -2.58 4.47
C ILE A 149 -24.02 -3.18 5.72
N GLU A 150 -23.56 -2.82 6.93
CA GLU A 150 -24.15 -3.31 8.18
C GLU A 150 -25.60 -2.82 8.35
N GLU A 151 -25.88 -1.56 8.05
CA GLU A 151 -27.24 -1.02 8.07
C GLU A 151 -28.16 -1.76 7.09
N LEU A 152 -27.68 -2.07 5.88
CA LEU A 152 -28.45 -2.79 4.87
C LEU A 152 -28.76 -4.24 5.27
N LYS A 153 -27.90 -4.89 6.06
CA LYS A 153 -28.16 -6.25 6.58
C LYS A 153 -29.39 -6.31 7.49
N GLU A 154 -29.68 -5.23 8.21
CA GLU A 154 -30.82 -5.15 9.14
C GLU A 154 -32.15 -4.81 8.46
N ILE A 155 -32.11 -4.40 7.18
CA ILE A 155 -33.31 -4.01 6.44
C ILE A 155 -34.11 -5.24 6.00
N LYS A 156 -35.38 -5.31 6.36
CA LYS A 156 -36.29 -6.34 5.85
C LYS A 156 -36.53 -6.13 4.36
N PRO A 157 -36.41 -7.20 3.55
CA PRO A 157 -36.61 -7.07 2.11
C PRO A 157 -38.03 -6.65 1.74
N VAL A 158 -38.13 -5.68 0.85
CA VAL A 158 -39.41 -5.24 0.27
C VAL A 158 -39.38 -5.53 -1.23
N PHE A 159 -40.17 -6.51 -1.66
CA PHE A 159 -40.28 -6.86 -3.08
C PHE A 159 -41.52 -6.18 -3.68
N TYR A 160 -41.29 -5.25 -4.59
CA TYR A 160 -42.39 -4.63 -5.35
C TYR A 160 -42.95 -5.64 -6.33
N LYS A 161 -44.25 -6.05 -6.12
CA LYS A 161 -44.96 -6.83 -7.14
C LYS A 161 -45.21 -5.92 -8.34
N ASN A 162 -44.68 -6.27 -9.50
CA ASN A 162 -45.06 -5.62 -10.76
C ASN A 162 -46.57 -5.80 -10.92
N ASN A 163 -47.36 -4.78 -10.67
CA ASN A 163 -48.75 -4.74 -11.11
C ASN A 163 -48.72 -4.76 -12.63
N LYS A 164 -48.98 -5.94 -13.23
CA LYS A 164 -49.35 -6.01 -14.64
C LYS A 164 -50.59 -5.16 -14.78
N VAL A 165 -50.46 -3.99 -15.38
CA VAL A 165 -51.59 -3.23 -15.87
C VAL A 165 -52.19 -4.09 -16.96
N ASN A 166 -53.28 -4.78 -16.64
CA ASN A 166 -54.12 -5.41 -17.68
C ASN A 166 -54.73 -4.26 -18.47
N SER A 167 -54.19 -4.00 -19.63
CA SER A 167 -54.81 -3.17 -20.65
C SER A 167 -55.90 -4.08 -21.31
N ASN A 168 -57.13 -3.78 -21.00
CA ASN A 168 -58.27 -4.20 -21.81
C ASN A 168 -58.39 -3.27 -23.01
#